data_ab495b1852b20a7bb723b8972b3dbcec
#
_entry.id   ab495b1852b20a7bb723b8972b3dbcec
#
_cell.length_a   1.000
_cell.length_b   1.000
_cell.length_c   1.000
_cell.angle_alpha   90.00
_cell.angle_beta   90.00
_cell.angle_gamma   90.00
#
_symmetry.space_group_name_H-M   'P 1'
#
loop_
_entity.id
_entity.type
_entity.pdbx_description
1 polymer ?
#
loop_
_entity_poly.entity_id
_entity_poly.type
_entity_poly.pdbx_seq_one_letter_code
_entity_poly.pdbx_strand_id
1 'polypeptide(L)'
;MTLDYPWASAPQVGEPIEVSKGIFWFRLPLPMALDHVNIYAVDEGDSWTIIDTGLWSKKTLSIWRSIVDQYFYKKPISRVIVTHHHPDHVGLAGWFQKEFKAVLWMTRTAWLMARMLRLDYQKLPTEETINFWRRAGMDQKTLQERASGKPFNFGDSVFEMPLGFRRIVDSEKITLGNRSWIVRVGNGHAPEHAT
;
A
#
# COMPACT_ATOMS: atom_id res chain seq x y z
N MET A 1 -15.10 14.77 -24.52
CA MET A 1 -13.76 14.16 -24.58
C MET A 1 -13.92 12.67 -24.43
N THR A 2 -13.42 11.89 -25.38
CA THR A 2 -13.38 10.43 -25.27
C THR A 2 -12.12 10.06 -24.50
N LEU A 3 -12.24 9.19 -23.48
CA LEU A 3 -11.07 8.65 -22.78
C LEU A 3 -10.38 7.66 -23.72
N ASP A 4 -9.08 7.76 -23.82
CA ASP A 4 -8.24 6.78 -24.49
C ASP A 4 -7.67 5.79 -23.48
N TYR A 5 -7.84 4.50 -23.73
CA TYR A 5 -7.32 3.41 -22.90
C TYR A 5 -6.21 2.71 -23.68
N PRO A 6 -4.94 3.04 -23.44
CA PRO A 6 -3.82 2.50 -24.24
C PRO A 6 -3.62 1.00 -24.07
N TRP A 7 -4.21 0.40 -23.05
CA TRP A 7 -4.17 -1.07 -22.82
C TRP A 7 -5.55 -1.66 -22.90
N ALA A 8 -5.71 -2.71 -23.72
CA ALA A 8 -6.98 -3.40 -23.92
C ALA A 8 -7.50 -4.11 -22.66
N SER A 9 -6.61 -4.48 -21.74
CA SER A 9 -6.94 -5.13 -20.47
C SER A 9 -5.96 -4.73 -19.39
N ALA A 10 -6.39 -4.85 -18.14
CA ALA A 10 -5.51 -4.74 -17.00
C ALA A 10 -4.59 -5.99 -16.89
N PRO A 11 -3.43 -5.88 -16.20
CA PRO A 11 -2.55 -7.02 -15.98
C PRO A 11 -3.25 -8.13 -15.20
N GLN A 12 -2.91 -9.37 -15.52
CA GLN A 12 -3.30 -10.50 -14.68
C GLN A 12 -2.58 -10.43 -13.34
N VAL A 13 -3.14 -11.09 -12.32
CA VAL A 13 -2.55 -11.08 -10.98
C VAL A 13 -1.13 -11.64 -11.02
N GLY A 14 -0.16 -10.83 -10.60
CA GLY A 14 1.26 -11.22 -10.58
C GLY A 14 1.99 -11.10 -11.91
N GLU A 15 1.33 -10.70 -12.98
CA GLU A 15 1.94 -10.46 -14.30
C GLU A 15 2.07 -8.94 -14.54
N PRO A 16 3.19 -8.45 -15.09
CA PRO A 16 3.37 -7.04 -15.39
C PRO A 16 2.84 -6.63 -16.74
N ILE A 17 2.41 -5.37 -16.83
CA ILE A 17 2.34 -4.63 -18.10
C ILE A 17 3.35 -3.49 -18.02
N GLU A 18 4.28 -3.42 -18.97
CA GLU A 18 5.17 -2.26 -19.10
C GLU A 18 4.39 -1.07 -19.65
N VAL A 19 4.04 -0.13 -18.77
CA VAL A 19 3.20 1.03 -19.12
C VAL A 19 4.01 2.19 -19.70
N SER A 20 5.30 2.20 -19.44
CA SER A 20 6.30 3.08 -20.03
C SER A 20 7.66 2.42 -19.86
N LYS A 21 8.64 2.76 -20.69
CA LYS A 21 9.97 2.14 -20.63
C LYS A 21 10.50 2.10 -19.20
N GLY A 22 10.70 0.88 -18.66
CA GLY A 22 11.18 0.63 -17.30
C GLY A 22 10.15 0.89 -16.18
N ILE A 23 8.86 1.09 -16.51
CA ILE A 23 7.78 1.22 -15.50
C ILE A 23 6.76 0.13 -15.75
N PHE A 24 6.60 -0.73 -14.75
CA PHE A 24 5.75 -1.92 -14.80
C PHE A 24 4.57 -1.78 -13.86
N TRP A 25 3.37 -2.02 -14.39
CA TRP A 25 2.12 -2.04 -13.64
C TRP A 25 1.77 -3.48 -13.28
N PHE A 26 1.46 -3.73 -12.02
CA PHE A 26 0.93 -4.98 -11.49
C PHE A 26 -0.41 -4.77 -10.80
N ARG A 27 -1.21 -5.83 -10.73
CA ARG A 27 -2.40 -5.88 -9.87
C ARG A 27 -2.23 -6.94 -8.80
N LEU A 28 -2.56 -6.58 -7.56
CA LEU A 28 -2.60 -7.50 -6.42
C LEU A 28 -4.05 -7.64 -5.94
N PRO A 29 -4.49 -8.84 -5.57
CA PRO A 29 -5.87 -9.08 -5.16
C PRO A 29 -6.16 -8.54 -3.76
N LEU A 30 -7.38 -8.05 -3.57
CA LEU A 30 -7.92 -7.65 -2.28
C LEU A 30 -9.13 -8.53 -1.92
N PRO A 31 -9.36 -8.85 -0.63
CA PRO A 31 -10.47 -9.68 -0.18
C PRO A 31 -11.75 -8.86 0.11
N MET A 32 -12.10 -7.89 -0.75
CA MET A 32 -13.23 -6.99 -0.54
C MET A 32 -13.89 -6.62 -1.87
N ALA A 33 -14.92 -5.76 -1.87
CA ALA A 33 -15.63 -5.33 -3.07
C ALA A 33 -14.71 -4.64 -4.09
N LEU A 34 -13.75 -3.85 -3.62
CA LEU A 34 -12.59 -3.45 -4.41
C LEU A 34 -11.64 -4.65 -4.47
N ASP A 35 -11.69 -5.41 -5.53
CA ASP A 35 -11.05 -6.72 -5.65
C ASP A 35 -9.55 -6.68 -5.90
N HIS A 36 -8.98 -5.51 -6.13
CA HIS A 36 -7.55 -5.33 -6.44
C HIS A 36 -7.01 -3.98 -6.03
N VAL A 37 -5.68 -3.91 -5.92
CA VAL A 37 -4.88 -2.68 -5.86
C VAL A 37 -3.85 -2.66 -6.98
N ASN A 38 -3.63 -1.49 -7.56
CA ASN A 38 -2.59 -1.28 -8.57
C ASN A 38 -1.29 -0.88 -7.85
N ILE A 39 -0.20 -1.53 -8.25
CA ILE A 39 1.14 -1.23 -7.77
C ILE A 39 2.08 -1.08 -8.96
N TYR A 40 3.21 -0.43 -8.74
CA TYR A 40 4.17 -0.23 -9.81
C TYR A 40 5.58 -0.65 -9.37
N ALA A 41 6.38 -1.13 -10.34
CA ALA A 41 7.80 -1.34 -10.19
C ALA A 41 8.54 -0.49 -11.21
N VAL A 42 9.59 0.18 -10.78
CA VAL A 42 10.45 1.02 -11.64
C VAL A 42 11.84 0.40 -11.71
N ASP A 43 12.30 0.12 -12.92
CA ASP A 43 13.67 -0.36 -13.19
C ASP A 43 14.65 0.82 -13.07
N GLU A 44 15.55 0.76 -12.09
CA GLU A 44 16.60 1.76 -11.85
C GLU A 44 17.91 1.43 -12.59
N GLY A 45 17.91 0.36 -13.39
CA GLY A 45 19.11 -0.16 -14.07
C GLY A 45 19.77 -1.27 -13.25
N ASP A 46 20.26 -0.99 -12.07
CA ASP A 46 20.92 -1.93 -11.17
C ASP A 46 20.05 -2.45 -10.03
N SER A 47 18.90 -1.86 -9.83
CA SER A 47 17.96 -2.18 -8.75
C SER A 47 16.51 -1.91 -9.15
N TRP A 48 15.58 -2.20 -8.23
CA TRP A 48 14.15 -1.91 -8.37
C TRP A 48 13.66 -0.95 -7.31
N THR A 49 12.79 -0.01 -7.69
CA THR A 49 11.93 0.75 -6.79
C THR A 49 10.51 0.24 -6.92
N ILE A 50 9.89 -0.07 -5.79
CA ILE A 50 8.47 -0.48 -5.71
C ILE A 50 7.64 0.70 -5.24
N ILE A 51 6.50 0.94 -5.88
CA ILE A 51 5.51 1.95 -5.48
C ILE A 51 4.25 1.21 -5.03
N ASP A 52 3.95 1.31 -3.74
CA ASP A 52 2.95 0.57 -2.98
C ASP A 52 3.19 -0.94 -2.95
N THR A 53 2.58 -1.64 -1.99
CA THR A 53 3.02 -3.01 -1.67
C THR A 53 1.90 -4.04 -1.60
N GLY A 54 0.65 -3.61 -1.64
CA GLY A 54 -0.50 -4.50 -1.42
C GLY A 54 -0.75 -4.80 0.05
N LEU A 55 -1.88 -5.43 0.31
CA LEU A 55 -2.31 -5.87 1.63
C LEU A 55 -1.42 -7.01 2.14
N TRP A 56 -1.04 -7.00 3.42
CA TRP A 56 -0.36 -8.15 4.01
C TRP A 56 -1.29 -9.34 4.14
N SER A 57 -1.01 -10.39 3.39
CA SER A 57 -1.63 -11.70 3.46
C SER A 57 -0.66 -12.76 2.95
N LYS A 58 -0.90 -14.03 3.31
CA LYS A 58 -0.12 -15.16 2.76
C LYS A 58 -0.20 -15.21 1.23
N LYS A 59 -1.37 -14.90 0.67
CA LYS A 59 -1.60 -14.87 -0.78
C LYS A 59 -0.78 -13.78 -1.46
N THR A 60 -0.84 -12.54 -0.97
CA THR A 60 -0.09 -11.41 -1.53
C THR A 60 1.41 -11.63 -1.42
N LEU A 61 1.87 -12.18 -0.29
CA LEU A 61 3.27 -12.52 -0.08
C LEU A 61 3.76 -13.58 -1.08
N SER A 62 2.94 -14.61 -1.36
CA SER A 62 3.27 -15.62 -2.36
C SER A 62 3.37 -15.04 -3.77
N ILE A 63 2.45 -14.13 -4.12
CA ILE A 63 2.46 -13.42 -5.41
C ILE A 63 3.74 -12.59 -5.54
N TRP A 64 4.10 -11.81 -4.51
CA TRP A 64 5.34 -11.03 -4.52
C TRP A 64 6.60 -11.89 -4.71
N ARG A 65 6.70 -13.03 -4.04
CA ARG A 65 7.81 -13.97 -4.24
C ARG A 65 7.89 -14.42 -5.70
N SER A 66 6.75 -14.78 -6.28
CA SER A 66 6.69 -15.17 -7.70
C SER A 66 7.11 -14.02 -8.64
N ILE A 67 6.65 -12.78 -8.36
CA ILE A 67 7.05 -11.59 -9.15
C ILE A 67 8.57 -11.39 -9.08
N VAL A 68 9.14 -11.46 -7.88
CA VAL A 68 10.59 -11.28 -7.68
C VAL A 68 11.39 -12.33 -8.45
N ASP A 69 11.00 -13.59 -8.34
CA ASP A 69 11.69 -14.70 -8.98
C ASP A 69 11.61 -14.64 -10.51
N GLN A 70 10.46 -14.21 -11.05
CA GLN A 70 10.21 -14.24 -12.50
C GLN A 70 10.66 -12.98 -13.22
N TYR A 71 10.47 -11.80 -12.64
CA TYR A 71 10.60 -10.53 -13.37
C TYR A 71 11.75 -9.64 -12.91
N PHE A 72 12.22 -9.77 -11.66
CA PHE A 72 13.22 -8.83 -11.18
C PHE A 72 14.67 -9.26 -11.45
N TYR A 73 14.88 -10.39 -12.14
CA TYR A 73 16.15 -10.84 -12.69
C TYR A 73 17.33 -10.77 -11.69
N LYS A 74 17.07 -11.11 -10.41
CA LYS A 74 18.04 -11.06 -9.31
C LYS A 74 18.62 -9.67 -8.99
N LYS A 75 18.06 -8.60 -9.57
CA LYS A 75 18.40 -7.24 -9.16
C LYS A 75 17.81 -6.97 -7.76
N PRO A 76 18.53 -6.26 -6.88
CA PRO A 76 18.01 -5.94 -5.56
C PRO A 76 16.83 -4.96 -5.64
N ILE A 77 15.89 -5.11 -4.70
CA ILE A 77 14.87 -4.08 -4.45
C ILE A 77 15.48 -3.11 -3.44
N SER A 78 15.88 -1.94 -3.91
CA SER A 78 16.59 -0.95 -3.10
C SER A 78 15.67 0.00 -2.34
N ARG A 79 14.43 0.19 -2.84
CA ARG A 79 13.51 1.21 -2.36
C ARG A 79 12.07 0.77 -2.46
N VAL A 80 11.28 1.18 -1.47
CA VAL A 80 9.82 1.10 -1.48
C VAL A 80 9.27 2.50 -1.21
N ILE A 81 8.48 3.03 -2.12
CA ILE A 81 7.74 4.28 -1.94
C ILE A 81 6.30 3.90 -1.63
N VAL A 82 5.76 4.38 -0.52
CA VAL A 82 4.37 4.17 -0.16
C VAL A 82 3.63 5.49 -0.27
N THR A 83 2.58 5.50 -1.10
CA THR A 83 1.81 6.70 -1.41
C THR A 83 1.06 7.22 -0.18
N HIS A 84 0.45 6.32 0.61
CA HIS A 84 -0.29 6.68 1.82
C HIS A 84 -0.44 5.48 2.76
N HIS A 85 -1.06 5.70 3.92
CA HIS A 85 -1.08 4.73 5.02
C HIS A 85 -2.08 3.58 4.89
N HIS A 86 -2.98 3.55 3.90
CA HIS A 86 -3.99 2.50 3.81
C HIS A 86 -3.37 1.10 3.68
N PRO A 87 -4.01 0.05 4.25
CA PRO A 87 -3.41 -1.29 4.35
C PRO A 87 -3.06 -1.94 3.01
N ASP A 88 -3.82 -1.66 1.97
CA ASP A 88 -3.61 -2.17 0.62
C ASP A 88 -2.45 -1.48 -0.13
N HIS A 89 -1.89 -0.41 0.44
CA HIS A 89 -0.71 0.29 -0.05
C HIS A 89 0.52 0.03 0.81
N VAL A 90 0.40 0.16 2.13
CA VAL A 90 1.52 0.02 3.07
C VAL A 90 1.74 -1.42 3.55
N GLY A 91 0.83 -2.33 3.25
CA GLY A 91 0.69 -3.63 3.92
C GLY A 91 1.95 -4.48 3.99
N LEU A 92 2.78 -4.50 2.96
CA LEU A 92 4.03 -5.27 2.92
C LEU A 92 5.30 -4.40 2.97
N ALA A 93 5.21 -3.10 3.23
CA ALA A 93 6.38 -2.22 3.27
C ALA A 93 7.45 -2.70 4.25
N GLY A 94 7.05 -3.13 5.44
CA GLY A 94 7.98 -3.67 6.43
C GLY A 94 8.60 -5.01 6.02
N TRP A 95 7.87 -5.85 5.28
CA TRP A 95 8.42 -7.09 4.72
C TRP A 95 9.50 -6.80 3.69
N PHE A 96 9.29 -5.84 2.79
CA PHE A 96 10.32 -5.43 1.82
C PHE A 96 11.58 -4.93 2.51
N GLN A 97 11.44 -4.15 3.57
CA GLN A 97 12.60 -3.69 4.34
C GLN A 97 13.32 -4.87 5.02
N LYS A 98 12.58 -5.80 5.61
CA LYS A 98 13.15 -6.96 6.30
C LYS A 98 13.86 -7.91 5.35
N GLU A 99 13.21 -8.27 4.25
CA GLU A 99 13.67 -9.29 3.29
C GLU A 99 14.76 -8.75 2.36
N PHE A 100 14.56 -7.57 1.79
CA PHE A 100 15.41 -7.00 0.75
C PHE A 100 16.31 -5.87 1.24
N LYS A 101 16.17 -5.42 2.50
CA LYS A 101 16.84 -4.23 3.03
C LYS A 101 16.45 -2.95 2.28
N ALA A 102 15.29 -2.95 1.62
CA ALA A 102 14.78 -1.81 0.88
C ALA A 102 14.54 -0.61 1.80
N VAL A 103 14.91 0.59 1.35
CA VAL A 103 14.65 1.82 2.11
C VAL A 103 13.19 2.24 1.90
N LEU A 104 12.44 2.37 3.00
CA LEU A 104 11.06 2.86 2.96
C LEU A 104 11.05 4.39 2.77
N TRP A 105 10.29 4.87 1.78
CA TRP A 105 10.02 6.28 1.54
C TRP A 105 8.53 6.54 1.71
N MET A 106 8.18 7.50 2.57
CA MET A 106 6.80 7.89 2.84
C MET A 106 6.73 9.37 3.25
N THR A 107 5.54 9.95 3.18
CA THR A 107 5.28 11.20 3.91
C THR A 107 5.28 10.93 5.42
N ARG A 108 5.56 11.97 6.21
CA ARG A 108 5.64 11.83 7.67
C ARG A 108 4.31 11.39 8.29
N THR A 109 3.22 12.03 7.87
CA THR A 109 1.90 11.71 8.42
C THR A 109 1.46 10.30 8.05
N ALA A 110 1.69 9.84 6.81
CA ALA A 110 1.38 8.49 6.39
C ALA A 110 2.15 7.44 7.21
N TRP A 111 3.46 7.67 7.48
CA TRP A 111 4.25 6.77 8.32
C TRP A 111 3.77 6.74 9.78
N LEU A 112 3.50 7.92 10.38
CA LEU A 112 2.99 8.01 11.75
C LEU A 112 1.64 7.32 11.89
N MET A 113 0.71 7.53 10.95
CA MET A 113 -0.61 6.89 10.92
C MET A 113 -0.48 5.37 10.81
N ALA A 114 0.33 4.87 9.88
CA ALA A 114 0.53 3.44 9.71
C ALA A 114 1.12 2.79 10.98
N ARG A 115 2.10 3.43 11.64
CA ARG A 115 2.66 2.93 12.88
C ARG A 115 1.66 2.96 14.03
N MET A 116 0.95 4.05 14.22
CA MET A 116 -0.04 4.21 15.27
C MET A 116 -1.14 3.15 15.14
N LEU A 117 -1.75 3.05 13.95
CA LEU A 117 -2.82 2.09 13.67
C LEU A 117 -2.33 0.63 13.78
N ARG A 118 -1.07 0.35 13.44
CA ARG A 118 -0.50 -0.99 13.58
C ARG A 118 -0.34 -1.41 15.04
N LEU A 119 -0.12 -0.45 15.95
CA LEU A 119 0.04 -0.69 17.39
C LEU A 119 -1.31 -0.67 18.14
N ASP A 120 -2.32 -0.01 17.58
CA ASP A 120 -3.67 0.06 18.14
C ASP A 120 -4.45 -1.23 17.83
N TYR A 121 -4.34 -2.20 18.74
CA TYR A 121 -5.03 -3.47 18.62
C TYR A 121 -6.20 -3.57 19.59
N GLN A 122 -7.38 -3.87 19.06
CA GLN A 122 -8.60 -4.00 19.85
C GLN A 122 -9.19 -5.41 19.71
N LYS A 123 -9.48 -6.05 20.84
CA LYS A 123 -10.16 -7.35 20.88
C LYS A 123 -11.66 -7.22 20.58
N LEU A 124 -12.25 -6.16 21.11
CA LEU A 124 -13.65 -5.77 20.91
C LEU A 124 -13.69 -4.26 20.64
N PRO A 125 -14.75 -3.76 19.96
CA PRO A 125 -14.94 -2.32 19.80
C PRO A 125 -15.03 -1.62 21.16
N THR A 126 -14.51 -0.41 21.26
CA THR A 126 -14.65 0.40 22.47
C THR A 126 -16.08 0.90 22.62
N GLU A 127 -16.44 1.31 23.84
CA GLU A 127 -17.76 1.88 24.10
C GLU A 127 -18.00 3.15 23.28
N GLU A 128 -16.98 3.97 23.09
CA GLU A 128 -17.03 5.17 22.23
C GLU A 128 -17.33 4.80 20.77
N THR A 129 -16.72 3.75 20.25
CA THR A 129 -16.99 3.25 18.88
C THR A 129 -18.42 2.78 18.73
N ILE A 130 -18.94 2.03 19.71
CA ILE A 130 -20.34 1.55 19.71
C ILE A 130 -21.30 2.74 19.77
N ASN A 131 -21.02 3.73 20.63
CA ASN A 131 -21.82 4.95 20.77
C ASN A 131 -21.79 5.78 19.49
N PHE A 132 -20.64 5.88 18.82
CA PHE A 132 -20.52 6.54 17.52
C PHE A 132 -21.41 5.86 16.46
N TRP A 133 -21.34 4.54 16.32
CA TRP A 133 -22.18 3.79 15.37
C TRP A 133 -23.67 3.97 15.64
N ARG A 134 -24.09 3.94 16.92
CA ARG A 134 -25.47 4.17 17.33
C ARG A 134 -25.95 5.57 16.93
N ARG A 135 -25.12 6.59 17.19
CA ARG A 135 -25.43 7.99 16.83
C ARG A 135 -25.41 8.22 15.32
N ALA A 136 -24.62 7.48 14.58
CA ALA A 136 -24.59 7.48 13.10
C ALA A 136 -25.80 6.78 12.47
N GLY A 137 -26.73 6.23 13.26
CA GLY A 137 -27.97 5.61 12.77
C GLY A 137 -27.80 4.14 12.36
N MET A 138 -26.76 3.44 12.84
CA MET A 138 -26.64 2.00 12.59
C MET A 138 -27.83 1.26 13.17
N ASP A 139 -28.44 0.35 12.40
CA ASP A 139 -29.56 -0.46 12.86
C ASP A 139 -29.14 -1.37 14.04
N GLN A 140 -30.14 -1.70 14.88
CA GLN A 140 -29.89 -2.41 16.13
C GLN A 140 -29.25 -3.80 15.93
N LYS A 141 -29.63 -4.52 14.88
CA LYS A 141 -29.12 -5.85 14.59
C LYS A 141 -27.63 -5.77 14.22
N THR A 142 -27.28 -4.94 13.26
CA THR A 142 -25.88 -4.70 12.84
C THR A 142 -25.05 -4.16 13.99
N LEU A 143 -25.59 -3.27 14.82
CA LEU A 143 -24.91 -2.75 16.00
C LEU A 143 -24.56 -3.85 17.00
N GLN A 144 -25.49 -4.76 17.32
CA GLN A 144 -25.24 -5.89 18.22
C GLN A 144 -24.20 -6.86 17.66
N GLU A 145 -24.30 -7.21 16.38
CA GLU A 145 -23.33 -8.08 15.71
C GLU A 145 -21.92 -7.49 15.74
N ARG A 146 -21.79 -6.20 15.42
CA ARG A 146 -20.48 -5.51 15.44
C ARG A 146 -19.95 -5.31 16.85
N ALA A 147 -20.78 -5.00 17.83
CA ALA A 147 -20.35 -4.79 19.21
C ALA A 147 -19.80 -6.07 19.86
N SER A 148 -20.28 -7.25 19.46
CA SER A 148 -19.82 -8.54 19.94
C SER A 148 -18.72 -9.19 19.07
N GLY A 149 -18.48 -8.66 17.88
CA GLY A 149 -17.51 -9.15 16.93
C GLY A 149 -16.12 -8.53 17.09
N LYS A 150 -15.09 -9.22 16.60
CA LYS A 150 -13.75 -8.63 16.50
C LYS A 150 -13.77 -7.46 15.50
N PRO A 151 -13.33 -6.25 15.89
CA PRO A 151 -13.22 -5.14 14.96
C PRO A 151 -12.11 -5.38 13.93
N PHE A 152 -12.14 -4.64 12.83
CA PHE A 152 -11.00 -4.58 11.94
C PHE A 152 -9.79 -4.00 12.69
N ASN A 153 -8.72 -4.75 12.74
CA ASN A 153 -7.44 -4.27 13.26
C ASN A 153 -6.47 -4.09 12.10
N PHE A 154 -5.95 -2.90 11.98
CA PHE A 154 -4.97 -2.55 10.96
C PHE A 154 -3.77 -3.51 10.95
N GLY A 155 -3.34 -3.95 12.13
CA GLY A 155 -2.26 -4.90 12.33
C GLY A 155 -2.51 -6.30 11.77
N ASP A 156 -3.77 -6.68 11.50
CA ASP A 156 -4.08 -7.95 10.85
C ASP A 156 -3.77 -7.92 9.33
N SER A 157 -3.68 -6.73 8.75
CA SER A 157 -3.52 -6.50 7.31
C SER A 157 -2.26 -5.72 6.92
N VAL A 158 -1.42 -5.38 7.90
CA VAL A 158 -0.15 -4.66 7.69
C VAL A 158 0.98 -5.35 8.44
N PHE A 159 2.04 -5.69 7.72
CA PHE A 159 3.27 -6.23 8.31
C PHE A 159 3.90 -5.24 9.30
N GLU A 160 4.80 -5.71 10.16
CA GLU A 160 5.50 -4.85 11.12
C GLU A 160 6.13 -3.64 10.42
N MET A 161 5.75 -2.44 10.85
CA MET A 161 6.27 -1.21 10.28
C MET A 161 7.69 -0.94 10.77
N PRO A 162 8.62 -0.58 9.87
CA PRO A 162 9.99 -0.27 10.25
C PRO A 162 10.08 1.00 11.10
N LEU A 163 11.11 1.08 11.93
CA LEU A 163 11.40 2.28 12.75
C LEU A 163 11.89 3.44 11.87
N GLY A 164 12.72 3.14 10.87
CA GLY A 164 13.30 4.15 9.99
C GLY A 164 12.59 4.24 8.66
N PHE A 165 12.48 5.46 8.14
CA PHE A 165 12.01 5.75 6.79
C PHE A 165 12.67 7.03 6.28
N ARG A 166 12.75 7.17 4.95
CA ARG A 166 13.09 8.44 4.31
C ARG A 166 11.80 9.23 4.09
N ARG A 167 11.74 10.42 4.65
CA ARG A 167 10.62 11.32 4.44
C ARG A 167 10.67 11.90 3.02
N ILE A 168 9.50 11.85 2.34
CA ILE A 168 9.22 12.63 1.13
C ILE A 168 8.29 13.78 1.47
N VAL A 169 8.40 14.89 0.73
CA VAL A 169 7.62 16.10 0.98
C VAL A 169 7.05 16.65 -0.33
N ASP A 170 6.01 17.50 -0.21
CA ASP A 170 5.44 18.17 -1.38
C ASP A 170 6.50 18.96 -2.13
N SER A 171 6.36 18.96 -3.46
CA SER A 171 7.25 19.66 -4.40
C SER A 171 8.71 19.16 -4.41
N GLU A 172 9.02 18.10 -3.69
CA GLU A 172 10.34 17.48 -3.75
C GLU A 172 10.58 16.86 -5.13
N LYS A 173 11.77 17.08 -5.68
CA LYS A 173 12.24 16.40 -6.89
C LYS A 173 12.95 15.12 -6.50
N ILE A 174 12.50 14.00 -7.05
CA ILE A 174 13.12 12.68 -6.86
C ILE A 174 13.47 12.08 -8.21
N THR A 175 14.44 11.19 -8.26
CA THR A 175 14.79 10.44 -9.47
C THR A 175 14.34 9.01 -9.34
N LEU A 176 13.57 8.51 -10.33
CA LEU A 176 13.15 7.13 -10.49
C LEU A 176 13.30 6.71 -11.94
N GLY A 177 14.01 5.61 -12.20
CA GLY A 177 14.18 5.07 -13.54
C GLY A 177 14.82 6.05 -14.52
N ASN A 178 15.84 6.82 -14.08
CA ASN A 178 16.50 7.87 -14.87
C ASN A 178 15.58 9.04 -15.29
N ARG A 179 14.43 9.21 -14.61
CA ARG A 179 13.49 10.31 -14.82
C ARG A 179 13.38 11.17 -13.58
N SER A 180 13.19 12.47 -13.79
CA SER A 180 12.87 13.40 -12.71
C SER A 180 11.37 13.41 -12.44
N TRP A 181 10.98 13.23 -11.19
CA TRP A 181 9.61 13.25 -10.71
C TRP A 181 9.44 14.36 -9.69
N ILE A 182 8.27 14.95 -9.64
CA ILE A 182 7.92 15.93 -8.62
C ILE A 182 6.85 15.31 -7.73
N VAL A 183 7.14 15.13 -6.46
CA VAL A 183 6.16 14.65 -5.48
C VAL A 183 5.07 15.70 -5.30
N ARG A 184 3.81 15.30 -5.38
CA ARG A 184 2.67 16.11 -5.00
C ARG A 184 1.96 15.48 -3.82
N VAL A 185 1.54 16.30 -2.87
CA VAL A 185 0.87 15.84 -1.67
C VAL A 185 -0.54 16.39 -1.61
N GLY A 186 -1.51 15.47 -1.59
CA GLY A 186 -2.93 15.79 -1.40
C GLY A 186 -3.43 15.35 -0.02
N ASN A 187 -4.56 15.94 0.41
CA ASN A 187 -5.20 15.61 1.70
C ASN A 187 -6.67 15.18 1.54
N GLY A 188 -7.06 14.71 0.35
CA GLY A 188 -8.45 14.29 0.07
C GLY A 188 -8.72 12.86 0.52
N HIS A 189 -8.09 11.90 -0.15
CA HIS A 189 -8.29 10.46 0.11
C HIS A 189 -7.63 9.99 1.42
N ALA A 190 -6.43 10.46 1.68
CA ALA A 190 -5.68 10.20 2.91
C ALA A 190 -4.83 11.42 3.29
N PRO A 191 -4.52 11.63 4.59
CA PRO A 191 -3.62 12.69 5.03
C PRO A 191 -2.22 12.52 4.43
N GLU A 192 -1.69 13.61 3.87
CA GLU A 192 -0.37 13.63 3.19
C GLU A 192 -0.21 12.49 2.16
N HIS A 193 -1.22 12.25 1.32
CA HIS A 193 -1.15 11.27 0.24
C HIS A 193 -0.18 11.80 -0.84
N ALA A 194 0.91 11.06 -1.09
CA ALA A 194 1.88 11.36 -2.14
C ALA A 194 1.40 10.83 -3.50
N THR A 195 1.49 11.67 -4.54
CA THR A 195 1.16 11.37 -5.93
C THR A 195 2.25 11.86 -6.86
#